data_6928db7c4cc2c9b9c7fb49d9ece06140
#
_entry.id   6928db7c4cc2c9b9c7fb49d9ece06140
#
_cell.length_a   1.000
_cell.length_b   1.000
_cell.length_c   1.000
_cell.angle_alpha   90.00
_cell.angle_beta   90.00
_cell.angle_gamma   90.00
#
_symmetry.space_group_name_H-M   'P 1'
#
loop_
_entity.id
_entity.type
_entity.pdbx_description
1 polymer ?
#
loop_
_entity_poly.entity_id
_entity_poly.type
_entity_poly.pdbx_seq_one_letter_code
_entity_poly.pdbx_strand_id
1 'polypeptide(L)'
;MKTINDVIEKKYGNYPEKVLQFGEGNFLRAFVDWMIDKANRDGIYQGSIVLCQPIAQGLKDMINAQDGVYTLAMRGAENGQPVEKIEVITSVSRCINPYENYEDLMEIARSADLEVVVSNTTEAGIAYHAGDQPTDRPPVSFPAKVTAFLYERYKAFHGDPEKGLLFLPVELIDNNGAELKRIVLQYAQEWELGQEFTEWINTANAFTSKIGRAHV
;
A
#
# COMPACT_ATOMS: atom_id res chain seq x y z
N MET A 1 -0.71 -29.00 -13.55
CA MET A 1 -1.91 -28.18 -13.85
C MET A 1 -1.38 -26.83 -14.26
N LYS A 2 -1.85 -26.22 -15.35
CA LYS A 2 -1.40 -24.87 -15.73
C LYS A 2 -2.00 -23.86 -14.77
N THR A 3 -1.19 -22.89 -14.35
CA THR A 3 -1.61 -21.75 -13.56
C THR A 3 -1.97 -20.56 -14.47
N ILE A 4 -2.53 -19.50 -13.92
CA ILE A 4 -2.97 -18.34 -14.72
C ILE A 4 -1.79 -17.67 -15.44
N ASN A 5 -0.64 -17.59 -14.78
CA ASN A 5 0.59 -17.01 -15.32
C ASN A 5 1.27 -17.88 -16.40
N ASP A 6 0.85 -19.17 -16.57
CA ASP A 6 1.28 -19.99 -17.71
C ASP A 6 0.55 -19.63 -19.03
N VAL A 7 -0.54 -18.86 -18.93
CA VAL A 7 -1.42 -18.57 -20.07
C VAL A 7 -1.69 -17.08 -20.28
N ILE A 8 -1.45 -16.27 -19.26
CA ILE A 8 -1.62 -14.80 -19.29
C ILE A 8 -0.28 -14.14 -19.00
N GLU A 9 0.13 -13.24 -19.90
CA GLU A 9 1.33 -12.44 -19.70
C GLU A 9 1.08 -11.37 -18.63
N LYS A 10 2.00 -11.25 -17.68
CA LYS A 10 2.04 -10.15 -16.73
C LYS A 10 2.46 -8.88 -17.45
N LYS A 11 1.50 -8.04 -17.75
CA LYS A 11 1.74 -6.85 -18.57
C LYS A 11 2.14 -5.64 -17.74
N TYR A 12 1.29 -5.27 -16.77
CA TYR A 12 1.46 -4.01 -16.04
C TYR A 12 2.26 -4.17 -14.76
N GLY A 13 2.40 -5.36 -14.23
CA GLY A 13 3.28 -5.66 -13.09
C GLY A 13 4.77 -5.47 -13.39
N ASN A 14 5.14 -5.30 -14.67
CA ASN A 14 6.50 -5.00 -15.09
C ASN A 14 6.77 -3.47 -15.23
N TYR A 15 5.77 -2.63 -14.98
CA TYR A 15 5.96 -1.19 -14.90
C TYR A 15 6.71 -0.79 -13.61
N PRO A 16 7.26 0.44 -13.52
CA PRO A 16 7.88 0.92 -12.29
C PRO A 16 6.94 0.77 -11.08
N GLU A 17 7.50 0.36 -9.94
CA GLU A 17 6.76 0.17 -8.68
C GLU A 17 6.41 1.52 -8.06
N LYS A 18 5.26 2.07 -8.44
CA LYS A 18 4.79 3.39 -8.02
C LYS A 18 3.83 3.36 -6.85
N VAL A 19 3.25 2.21 -6.53
CA VAL A 19 2.27 2.03 -5.46
C VAL A 19 2.77 0.98 -4.47
N LEU A 20 2.86 1.36 -3.19
CA LEU A 20 3.02 0.42 -2.08
C LEU A 20 1.67 0.24 -1.39
N GLN A 21 1.20 -1.00 -1.29
CA GLN A 21 -0.10 -1.33 -0.72
C GLN A 21 0.05 -2.19 0.53
N PHE A 22 -0.26 -1.63 1.70
CA PHE A 22 -0.36 -2.38 2.95
C PHE A 22 -1.71 -3.09 3.05
N GLY A 23 -1.67 -4.39 2.83
CA GLY A 23 -2.83 -5.27 2.77
C GLY A 23 -2.97 -5.95 1.41
N GLU A 24 -2.97 -7.28 1.43
CA GLU A 24 -3.08 -8.14 0.26
C GLU A 24 -4.44 -8.85 0.16
N GLY A 25 -5.40 -8.39 0.97
CA GLY A 25 -6.74 -8.95 1.05
C GLY A 25 -7.61 -8.70 -0.20
N ASN A 26 -8.72 -9.42 -0.28
CA ASN A 26 -9.63 -9.37 -1.42
C ASN A 26 -10.18 -7.97 -1.70
N PHE A 27 -10.36 -7.14 -0.67
CA PHE A 27 -10.92 -5.81 -0.85
C PHE A 27 -10.00 -4.92 -1.71
N LEU A 28 -8.74 -4.76 -1.31
CA LEU A 28 -7.81 -3.92 -2.07
C LEU A 28 -7.55 -4.47 -3.47
N ARG A 29 -7.41 -5.79 -3.59
CA ARG A 29 -7.19 -6.45 -4.88
C ARG A 29 -8.37 -6.25 -5.85
N ALA A 30 -9.59 -6.20 -5.34
CA ALA A 30 -10.78 -5.96 -6.15
C ALA A 30 -11.09 -4.47 -6.37
N PHE A 31 -10.44 -3.59 -5.66
CA PHE A 31 -10.69 -2.15 -5.68
C PHE A 31 -9.49 -1.38 -6.24
N VAL A 32 -8.42 -1.23 -5.46
CA VAL A 32 -7.26 -0.41 -5.85
C VAL A 32 -6.48 -1.05 -6.98
N ASP A 33 -6.16 -2.35 -6.87
CA ASP A 33 -5.37 -3.03 -7.91
C ASP A 33 -6.13 -3.05 -9.24
N TRP A 34 -7.46 -3.25 -9.21
CA TRP A 34 -8.30 -3.16 -10.39
C TRP A 34 -8.32 -1.75 -11.00
N MET A 35 -8.38 -0.69 -10.17
CA MET A 35 -8.34 0.70 -10.65
C MET A 35 -7.00 1.02 -11.33
N ILE A 36 -5.89 0.62 -10.73
CA ILE A 36 -4.55 0.81 -11.31
C ILE A 36 -4.39 0.00 -12.60
N ASP A 37 -4.85 -1.26 -12.62
CA ASP A 37 -4.83 -2.09 -13.83
C ASP A 37 -5.64 -1.43 -14.96
N LYS A 38 -6.83 -0.91 -14.64
CA LYS A 38 -7.66 -0.17 -15.60
C LYS A 38 -6.97 1.11 -16.09
N ALA A 39 -6.40 1.91 -15.20
CA ALA A 39 -5.67 3.12 -15.54
C ALA A 39 -4.45 2.81 -16.45
N ASN A 40 -3.77 1.69 -16.20
CA ASN A 40 -2.70 1.20 -17.07
C ASN A 40 -3.20 0.76 -18.44
N ARG A 41 -4.35 0.06 -18.50
CA ARG A 41 -4.98 -0.30 -19.80
C ARG A 41 -5.36 0.91 -20.63
N ASP A 42 -5.84 1.94 -19.97
CA ASP A 42 -6.22 3.21 -20.61
C ASP A 42 -4.99 4.12 -20.91
N GLY A 43 -3.77 3.68 -20.56
CA GLY A 43 -2.52 4.43 -20.80
C GLY A 43 -2.32 5.65 -19.92
N ILE A 44 -3.09 5.75 -18.80
CA ILE A 44 -3.13 6.94 -17.95
C ILE A 44 -2.03 6.91 -16.87
N TYR A 45 -1.71 5.73 -16.29
CA TYR A 45 -0.86 5.69 -15.11
C TYR A 45 0.54 5.13 -15.35
N GLN A 46 0.74 4.00 -15.98
CA GLN A 46 2.05 3.36 -16.20
C GLN A 46 2.82 3.07 -14.90
N GLY A 47 2.17 2.44 -13.94
CA GLY A 47 2.76 2.07 -12.65
C GLY A 47 2.29 0.70 -12.19
N SER A 48 3.13 -0.01 -11.42
CA SER A 48 2.78 -1.28 -10.78
C SER A 48 2.65 -1.13 -9.27
N ILE A 49 2.10 -2.18 -8.64
CA ILE A 49 1.78 -2.22 -7.22
C ILE A 49 2.65 -3.28 -6.54
N VAL A 50 3.34 -2.89 -5.46
CA VAL A 50 3.92 -3.84 -4.51
C VAL A 50 2.92 -4.06 -3.39
N LEU A 51 2.48 -5.30 -3.19
CA LEU A 51 1.68 -5.67 -2.02
C LEU A 51 2.60 -5.93 -0.83
N CYS A 52 2.22 -5.45 0.34
CA CYS A 52 2.95 -5.63 1.59
C CYS A 52 2.04 -6.26 2.64
N GLN A 53 2.41 -7.44 3.15
CA GLN A 53 1.69 -8.06 4.25
C GLN A 53 1.78 -7.21 5.52
N PRO A 54 0.64 -6.85 6.14
CA PRO A 54 0.65 -6.06 7.37
C PRO A 54 1.01 -6.89 8.62
N ILE A 55 0.88 -8.21 8.54
CA ILE A 55 1.19 -9.19 9.61
C ILE A 55 2.04 -10.34 9.07
N ALA A 56 2.61 -11.15 9.96
CA ALA A 56 3.54 -12.22 9.58
C ALA A 56 2.91 -13.31 8.69
N GLN A 57 1.63 -13.64 8.90
CA GLN A 57 0.89 -14.61 8.08
C GLN A 57 0.07 -13.89 7.03
N GLY A 58 0.04 -14.42 5.80
CA GLY A 58 -0.72 -13.80 4.71
C GLY A 58 -0.62 -14.57 3.41
N LEU A 59 -0.81 -13.87 2.31
CA LEU A 59 -0.97 -14.46 0.98
C LEU A 59 0.26 -14.31 0.08
N LYS A 60 1.41 -13.84 0.62
CA LYS A 60 2.63 -13.56 -0.18
C LYS A 60 2.98 -14.70 -1.12
N ASP A 61 3.12 -15.92 -0.58
CA ASP A 61 3.58 -17.05 -1.35
C ASP A 61 2.58 -17.43 -2.45
N MET A 62 1.28 -17.38 -2.13
CA MET A 62 0.23 -17.66 -3.12
C MET A 62 0.23 -16.62 -4.25
N ILE A 63 0.37 -15.34 -3.92
CA ILE A 63 0.37 -14.24 -4.89
C ILE A 63 1.62 -14.34 -5.77
N ASN A 64 2.78 -14.55 -5.17
CA ASN A 64 4.03 -14.65 -5.90
C ASN A 64 4.13 -15.94 -6.75
N ALA A 65 3.52 -17.05 -6.30
CA ALA A 65 3.43 -18.28 -7.10
C ALA A 65 2.61 -18.09 -8.39
N GLN A 66 1.73 -17.08 -8.43
CA GLN A 66 0.98 -16.67 -9.62
C GLN A 66 1.59 -15.44 -10.31
N ASP A 67 2.82 -15.07 -9.92
CA ASP A 67 3.51 -13.90 -10.46
C ASP A 67 2.69 -12.58 -10.34
N GLY A 68 1.89 -12.45 -9.27
CA GLY A 68 0.99 -11.31 -9.06
C GLY A 68 -0.24 -11.26 -9.97
N VAL A 69 -0.40 -12.22 -10.88
CA VAL A 69 -1.55 -12.28 -11.82
C VAL A 69 -2.71 -13.01 -11.19
N TYR A 70 -3.90 -12.45 -11.23
CA TYR A 70 -5.10 -13.11 -10.70
C TYR A 70 -6.38 -12.71 -11.45
N THR A 71 -7.43 -13.49 -11.25
CA THR A 71 -8.75 -13.25 -11.83
C THR A 71 -9.65 -12.52 -10.83
N LEU A 72 -10.29 -11.44 -11.29
CA LEU A 72 -11.33 -10.72 -10.58
C LEU A 72 -12.69 -11.03 -11.19
N ALA A 73 -13.60 -11.62 -10.39
CA ALA A 73 -14.98 -11.83 -10.76
C ALA A 73 -15.88 -10.77 -10.12
N MET A 74 -16.44 -9.90 -10.94
CA MET A 74 -17.37 -8.84 -10.51
C MET A 74 -18.79 -9.31 -10.79
N ARG A 75 -19.62 -9.38 -9.75
CA ARG A 75 -21.03 -9.78 -9.85
C ARG A 75 -21.93 -8.65 -9.36
N GLY A 76 -23.01 -8.41 -10.10
CA GLY A 76 -23.95 -7.36 -9.78
C GLY A 76 -25.21 -7.43 -10.60
N ALA A 77 -25.94 -6.32 -10.69
CA ALA A 77 -27.10 -6.14 -11.56
C ALA A 77 -26.89 -4.90 -12.45
N GLU A 78 -27.16 -5.05 -13.73
CA GLU A 78 -27.16 -3.97 -14.71
C GLU A 78 -28.52 -3.94 -15.38
N ASN A 79 -29.25 -2.81 -15.30
CA ASN A 79 -30.62 -2.68 -15.78
C ASN A 79 -31.59 -3.74 -15.22
N GLY A 80 -31.40 -4.11 -13.93
CA GLY A 80 -32.24 -5.11 -13.25
C GLY A 80 -31.95 -6.57 -13.64
N GLN A 81 -30.93 -6.82 -14.48
CA GLN A 81 -30.48 -8.17 -14.86
C GLN A 81 -29.17 -8.52 -14.18
N PRO A 82 -28.99 -9.76 -13.69
CA PRO A 82 -27.74 -10.19 -13.11
C PRO A 82 -26.63 -10.19 -14.17
N VAL A 83 -25.50 -9.61 -13.80
CA VAL A 83 -24.30 -9.59 -14.65
C VAL A 83 -23.10 -10.16 -13.91
N GLU A 84 -22.22 -10.85 -14.63
CA GLU A 84 -20.93 -11.27 -14.17
C GLU A 84 -19.88 -10.82 -15.20
N LYS A 85 -18.87 -10.07 -14.71
CA LYS A 85 -17.72 -9.68 -15.52
C LYS A 85 -16.47 -10.30 -14.90
N ILE A 86 -15.65 -10.93 -15.74
CA ILE A 86 -14.38 -11.53 -15.32
C ILE A 86 -13.26 -10.74 -15.98
N GLU A 87 -12.35 -10.22 -15.15
CA GLU A 87 -11.16 -9.52 -15.60
C GLU A 87 -9.91 -10.17 -15.01
N VAL A 88 -8.81 -10.12 -15.76
CA VAL A 88 -7.50 -10.54 -15.26
C VAL A 88 -6.71 -9.31 -14.88
N ILE A 89 -6.23 -9.29 -13.64
CA ILE A 89 -5.42 -8.21 -13.07
C ILE A 89 -3.94 -8.59 -13.22
N THR A 90 -3.16 -7.66 -13.75
CA THR A 90 -1.73 -7.85 -14.07
C THR A 90 -0.86 -6.70 -13.55
N SER A 91 -1.43 -5.78 -12.78
CA SER A 91 -0.77 -4.59 -12.24
C SER A 91 0.09 -4.83 -11.00
N VAL A 92 -0.02 -5.99 -10.36
CA VAL A 92 0.78 -6.34 -9.18
C VAL A 92 2.16 -6.83 -9.61
N SER A 93 3.22 -6.19 -9.12
CA SER A 93 4.61 -6.60 -9.39
C SER A 93 5.01 -7.81 -8.54
N ARG A 94 4.81 -7.72 -7.25
CA ARG A 94 5.17 -8.73 -6.24
C ARG A 94 4.42 -8.48 -4.93
N CYS A 95 4.47 -9.47 -4.03
CA CYS A 95 4.05 -9.32 -2.65
C CYS A 95 5.25 -9.54 -1.72
N ILE A 96 5.46 -8.64 -0.77
CA ILE A 96 6.52 -8.73 0.24
C ILE A 96 5.97 -9.04 1.63
N ASN A 97 6.81 -9.65 2.47
CA ASN A 97 6.54 -9.89 3.88
C ASN A 97 7.66 -9.28 4.73
N PRO A 98 7.47 -8.10 5.36
CA PRO A 98 8.50 -7.45 6.16
C PRO A 98 8.95 -8.26 7.39
N TYR A 99 8.18 -9.26 7.81
CA TYR A 99 8.54 -10.15 8.92
C TYR A 99 9.53 -11.25 8.51
N GLU A 100 9.60 -11.57 7.21
CA GLU A 100 10.59 -12.49 6.65
C GLU A 100 11.83 -11.73 6.19
N ASN A 101 11.64 -10.62 5.50
CA ASN A 101 12.71 -9.76 5.04
C ASN A 101 12.27 -8.28 5.14
N TYR A 102 12.72 -7.61 6.20
CA TYR A 102 12.41 -6.20 6.43
C TYR A 102 13.05 -5.28 5.40
N GLU A 103 14.20 -5.69 4.82
CA GLU A 103 14.91 -4.90 3.83
C GLU A 103 14.11 -4.69 2.56
N ASP A 104 13.27 -5.64 2.14
CA ASP A 104 12.37 -5.47 0.99
C ASP A 104 11.48 -4.22 1.13
N LEU A 105 10.98 -3.95 2.34
CA LEU A 105 10.18 -2.75 2.60
C LEU A 105 11.05 -1.47 2.57
N MET A 106 12.27 -1.54 3.09
CA MET A 106 13.19 -0.40 3.11
C MET A 106 13.72 -0.07 1.71
N GLU A 107 13.93 -1.05 0.85
CA GLU A 107 14.26 -0.83 -0.56
C GLU A 107 13.18 -0.03 -1.29
N ILE A 108 11.91 -0.34 -1.04
CA ILE A 108 10.78 0.42 -1.61
C ILE A 108 10.78 1.86 -1.08
N ALA A 109 11.11 2.09 0.20
CA ALA A 109 11.23 3.44 0.75
C ALA A 109 12.27 4.28 0.00
N ARG A 110 13.35 3.65 -0.46
CA ARG A 110 14.43 4.29 -1.22
C ARG A 110 14.19 4.38 -2.73
N SER A 111 13.07 3.83 -3.22
CA SER A 111 12.73 3.93 -4.63
C SER A 111 12.30 5.35 -5.01
N ALA A 112 12.91 5.90 -6.05
CA ALA A 112 12.55 7.22 -6.58
C ALA A 112 11.21 7.22 -7.32
N ASP A 113 10.77 6.05 -7.80
CA ASP A 113 9.56 5.87 -8.59
C ASP A 113 8.29 5.80 -7.73
N LEU A 114 8.42 5.52 -6.42
CA LEU A 114 7.28 5.39 -5.53
C LEU A 114 6.56 6.73 -5.35
N GLU A 115 5.25 6.73 -5.58
CA GLU A 115 4.38 7.91 -5.53
C GLU A 115 3.27 7.78 -4.48
N VAL A 116 2.72 6.58 -4.29
CA VAL A 116 1.49 6.35 -3.52
C VAL A 116 1.65 5.22 -2.52
N VAL A 117 1.11 5.43 -1.33
CA VAL A 117 0.96 4.39 -0.29
C VAL A 117 -0.53 4.20 -0.01
N VAL A 118 -1.01 2.99 -0.21
CA VAL A 118 -2.40 2.60 0.08
C VAL A 118 -2.42 1.66 1.28
N SER A 119 -3.45 1.74 2.12
CA SER A 119 -3.59 0.81 3.24
C SER A 119 -5.04 0.38 3.49
N ASN A 120 -5.19 -0.87 3.90
CA ASN A 120 -6.39 -1.41 4.53
C ASN A 120 -5.96 -2.48 5.54
N THR A 121 -5.56 -2.03 6.71
CA THR A 121 -4.99 -2.86 7.77
C THR A 121 -6.00 -3.23 8.86
N THR A 122 -7.29 -3.16 8.55
CA THR A 122 -8.44 -3.28 9.43
C THR A 122 -8.71 -2.04 10.31
N GLU A 123 -9.87 -2.02 10.98
CA GLU A 123 -10.29 -0.91 11.86
C GLU A 123 -9.34 -0.70 13.06
N ALA A 124 -8.68 -1.77 13.51
CA ALA A 124 -7.69 -1.71 14.59
C ALA A 124 -6.26 -1.40 14.09
N GLY A 125 -6.05 -1.30 12.76
CA GLY A 125 -4.71 -1.16 12.19
C GLY A 125 -4.11 0.23 12.37
N ILE A 126 -4.91 1.30 12.34
CA ILE A 126 -4.46 2.66 12.60
C ILE A 126 -4.55 2.93 14.12
N ALA A 127 -3.67 2.32 14.88
CA ALA A 127 -3.60 2.48 16.34
C ALA A 127 -2.16 2.65 16.80
N TYR A 128 -1.98 3.48 17.84
CA TYR A 128 -0.70 3.64 18.50
C TYR A 128 -0.41 2.42 19.40
N HIS A 129 0.84 1.97 19.41
CA HIS A 129 1.34 0.89 20.26
C HIS A 129 2.61 1.34 21.01
N ALA A 130 2.51 1.52 22.31
CA ALA A 130 3.57 2.08 23.17
C ALA A 130 4.88 1.24 23.21
N GLY A 131 4.84 0.00 22.72
CA GLY A 131 6.01 -0.91 22.73
C GLY A 131 6.90 -0.79 21.50
N ASP A 132 6.43 -0.15 20.41
CA ASP A 132 7.18 -0.05 19.16
C ASP A 132 8.43 0.84 19.32
N GLN A 133 9.58 0.34 18.84
CA GLN A 133 10.87 1.00 18.91
C GLN A 133 11.42 1.31 17.50
N PRO A 134 12.24 2.35 17.32
CA PRO A 134 12.85 2.69 16.02
C PRO A 134 13.83 1.61 15.53
N THR A 135 14.23 0.70 16.40
CA THR A 135 15.13 -0.43 16.09
C THR A 135 14.41 -1.70 15.67
N ASP A 136 13.08 -1.74 15.80
CA ASP A 136 12.29 -2.95 15.45
C ASP A 136 12.32 -3.22 13.94
N ARG A 137 12.32 -4.51 13.59
CA ARG A 137 12.43 -4.97 12.20
C ARG A 137 11.47 -6.13 11.91
N PRO A 138 10.20 -5.87 11.59
CA PRO A 138 9.50 -4.60 11.56
C PRO A 138 8.94 -4.19 12.95
N PRO A 139 8.55 -2.90 13.15
CA PRO A 139 7.68 -2.49 14.25
C PRO A 139 6.36 -3.26 14.22
N VAL A 140 5.68 -3.39 15.36
CA VAL A 140 4.43 -4.17 15.47
C VAL A 140 3.27 -3.45 14.81
N SER A 141 3.03 -2.18 15.15
CA SER A 141 1.89 -1.42 14.62
C SER A 141 2.13 -0.92 13.18
N PHE A 142 1.04 -0.77 12.43
CA PHE A 142 1.10 -0.21 11.09
C PHE A 142 1.61 1.23 11.06
N PRO A 143 1.14 2.16 11.93
CA PRO A 143 1.67 3.52 11.93
C PRO A 143 3.17 3.61 12.28
N ALA A 144 3.68 2.72 13.14
CA ALA A 144 5.11 2.64 13.44
C ALA A 144 5.92 2.16 12.22
N LYS A 145 5.41 1.16 11.47
CA LYS A 145 5.99 0.74 10.18
C LYS A 145 6.05 1.90 9.19
N VAL A 146 4.96 2.68 9.08
CA VAL A 146 4.90 3.87 8.22
C VAL A 146 5.92 4.93 8.67
N THR A 147 6.08 5.14 9.97
CA THR A 147 7.06 6.10 10.51
C THR A 147 8.49 5.67 10.14
N ALA A 148 8.85 4.41 10.37
CA ALA A 148 10.16 3.87 10.01
C ALA A 148 10.42 3.95 8.50
N PHE A 149 9.39 3.63 7.69
CA PHE A 149 9.42 3.72 6.23
C PHE A 149 9.66 5.16 5.73
N LEU A 150 8.91 6.11 6.27
CA LEU A 150 9.07 7.53 5.93
C LEU A 150 10.42 8.09 6.38
N TYR A 151 10.92 7.65 7.53
CA TYR A 151 12.23 8.08 8.00
C TYR A 151 13.37 7.53 7.13
N GLU A 152 13.25 6.29 6.66
CA GLU A 152 14.19 5.73 5.68
C GLU A 152 14.17 6.52 4.38
N ARG A 153 12.98 6.84 3.87
CA ARG A 153 12.82 7.66 2.66
C ARG A 153 13.39 9.06 2.83
N TYR A 154 13.08 9.72 3.94
CA TYR A 154 13.63 11.05 4.27
C TYR A 154 15.17 11.06 4.24
N LYS A 155 15.82 10.04 4.83
CA LYS A 155 17.27 9.90 4.81
C LYS A 155 17.80 9.65 3.40
N ALA A 156 17.17 8.75 2.65
CA ALA A 156 17.61 8.36 1.31
C ALA A 156 17.59 9.52 0.32
N PHE A 157 16.63 10.42 0.47
CA PHE A 157 16.46 11.58 -0.41
C PHE A 157 16.84 12.92 0.26
N HIS A 158 17.52 12.88 1.42
CA HIS A 158 18.02 14.07 2.13
C HIS A 158 16.92 15.14 2.40
N GLY A 159 15.70 14.68 2.68
CA GLY A 159 14.56 15.56 2.95
C GLY A 159 14.00 16.31 1.73
N ASP A 160 14.30 15.85 0.51
CA ASP A 160 13.75 16.44 -0.72
C ASP A 160 12.22 16.46 -0.67
N PRO A 161 11.56 17.65 -0.75
CA PRO A 161 10.11 17.76 -0.70
C PRO A 161 9.41 17.11 -1.92
N GLU A 162 10.08 17.00 -3.07
CA GLU A 162 9.55 16.35 -4.27
C GLU A 162 9.48 14.81 -4.13
N LYS A 163 10.08 14.27 -3.07
CA LYS A 163 10.05 12.85 -2.74
C LYS A 163 9.05 12.48 -1.65
N GLY A 164 8.16 13.41 -1.29
CA GLY A 164 6.98 13.12 -0.48
C GLY A 164 6.03 12.13 -1.16
N LEU A 165 5.12 11.55 -0.38
CA LEU A 165 4.20 10.50 -0.83
C LEU A 165 2.74 10.90 -0.60
N LEU A 166 1.87 10.37 -1.44
CA LEU A 166 0.43 10.41 -1.26
C LEU A 166 -0.04 9.17 -0.47
N PHE A 167 -0.59 9.36 0.71
CA PHE A 167 -1.20 8.30 1.51
C PHE A 167 -2.70 8.24 1.27
N LEU A 168 -3.19 7.07 0.88
CA LEU A 168 -4.59 6.73 0.62
C LEU A 168 -5.06 5.62 1.58
N PRO A 169 -5.23 5.89 2.88
CA PRO A 169 -5.77 4.91 3.79
C PRO A 169 -7.27 4.71 3.53
N VAL A 170 -7.70 3.44 3.42
CA VAL A 170 -9.10 3.08 3.16
C VAL A 170 -9.72 2.26 4.29
N GLU A 171 -9.10 2.25 5.46
CA GLU A 171 -9.64 1.67 6.69
C GLU A 171 -10.98 2.31 7.07
N LEU A 172 -11.85 1.54 7.74
CA LEU A 172 -13.20 2.00 8.16
C LEU A 172 -13.15 2.82 9.46
N ILE A 173 -12.33 3.86 9.46
CA ILE A 173 -12.16 4.79 10.58
C ILE A 173 -12.46 6.19 10.07
N ASP A 174 -13.15 7.00 10.88
CA ASP A 174 -13.38 8.40 10.57
C ASP A 174 -12.07 9.18 10.54
N ASN A 175 -11.88 10.01 9.52
CA ASN A 175 -10.66 10.79 9.32
C ASN A 175 -9.36 9.94 9.34
N ASN A 176 -9.43 8.74 8.78
CA ASN A 176 -8.35 7.74 8.80
C ASN A 176 -6.97 8.31 8.42
N GLY A 177 -6.87 9.17 7.40
CA GLY A 177 -5.62 9.80 7.00
C GLY A 177 -5.08 10.78 8.03
N ALA A 178 -5.96 11.60 8.62
CA ALA A 178 -5.57 12.52 9.69
C ALA A 178 -5.11 11.76 10.94
N GLU A 179 -5.78 10.67 11.28
CA GLU A 179 -5.40 9.83 12.43
C GLU A 179 -4.07 9.10 12.18
N LEU A 180 -3.87 8.53 10.99
CA LEU A 180 -2.58 7.94 10.61
C LEU A 180 -1.46 8.97 10.74
N LYS A 181 -1.63 10.18 10.16
CA LYS A 181 -0.65 11.26 10.26
C LYS A 181 -0.35 11.64 11.70
N ARG A 182 -1.38 11.78 12.53
CA ARG A 182 -1.23 12.11 13.95
C ARG A 182 -0.33 11.10 14.69
N ILE A 183 -0.57 9.79 14.47
CA ILE A 183 0.20 8.74 15.13
C ILE A 183 1.63 8.67 14.58
N VAL A 184 1.82 8.84 13.27
CA VAL A 184 3.16 8.91 12.64
C VAL A 184 3.98 10.07 13.25
N LEU A 185 3.37 11.25 13.42
CA LEU A 185 4.03 12.40 14.06
C LEU A 185 4.33 12.14 15.55
N GLN A 186 3.45 11.43 16.25
CA GLN A 186 3.69 11.01 17.63
C GLN A 186 4.93 10.10 17.73
N TYR A 187 5.04 9.07 16.87
CA TYR A 187 6.25 8.24 16.83
C TYR A 187 7.50 9.01 16.43
N ALA A 188 7.40 9.93 15.47
CA ALA A 188 8.54 10.75 15.06
C ALA A 188 9.09 11.57 16.25
N GLN A 189 8.21 12.08 17.11
CA GLN A 189 8.58 12.79 18.32
C GLN A 189 9.15 11.85 19.39
N GLU A 190 8.48 10.74 19.70
CA GLU A 190 8.89 9.76 20.74
C GLU A 190 10.23 9.09 20.39
N TRP A 191 10.48 8.84 19.11
CA TRP A 191 11.71 8.26 18.60
C TRP A 191 12.83 9.31 18.36
N GLU A 192 12.56 10.58 18.70
CA GLU A 192 13.52 11.69 18.56
C GLU A 192 14.13 11.81 17.16
N LEU A 193 13.29 11.61 16.11
CA LEU A 193 13.75 11.58 14.71
C LEU A 193 14.09 12.96 14.12
N GLY A 194 13.93 14.02 14.90
CA GLY A 194 14.32 15.38 14.53
C GLY A 194 13.16 16.24 14.02
N GLN A 195 13.30 17.56 14.21
CA GLN A 195 12.27 18.54 13.82
C GLN A 195 12.16 18.65 12.29
N GLU A 196 13.27 18.58 11.57
CA GLU A 196 13.30 18.67 10.11
C GLU A 196 12.52 17.52 9.46
N PHE A 197 12.63 16.29 10.01
CA PHE A 197 11.81 15.16 9.56
C PHE A 197 10.33 15.37 9.83
N THR A 198 9.98 15.88 11.01
CA THR A 198 8.59 16.22 11.37
C THR A 198 8.01 17.26 10.43
N GLU A 199 8.78 18.26 10.06
CA GLU A 199 8.39 19.28 9.08
C GLU A 199 8.22 18.68 7.68
N TRP A 200 9.13 17.80 7.25
CA TRP A 200 9.02 17.10 5.98
C TRP A 200 7.78 16.20 5.92
N ILE A 201 7.41 15.49 7.00
CA ILE A 201 6.14 14.75 7.07
C ILE A 201 4.97 15.69 6.80
N ASN A 202 4.99 16.88 7.40
CA ASN A 202 3.87 17.81 7.32
C ASN A 202 3.73 18.50 5.95
N THR A 203 4.82 18.78 5.29
CA THR A 203 4.86 19.64 4.10
C THR A 203 5.01 18.88 2.80
N ALA A 204 5.75 17.76 2.79
CA ALA A 204 6.03 16.99 1.60
C ALA A 204 5.02 15.85 1.36
N ASN A 205 4.35 15.36 2.40
CA ASN A 205 3.47 14.21 2.30
C ASN A 205 1.99 14.62 2.44
N ALA A 206 1.14 14.00 1.62
CA ALA A 206 -0.31 14.19 1.67
C ALA A 206 -0.99 12.96 2.29
N PHE A 207 -1.73 13.15 3.38
CA PHE A 207 -2.54 12.11 4.02
C PHE A 207 -4.01 12.39 3.75
N THR A 208 -4.62 11.64 2.85
CA THR A 208 -6.03 11.82 2.52
C THR A 208 -6.92 11.01 3.44
N SER A 209 -8.09 11.55 3.76
CA SER A 209 -9.12 10.81 4.46
C SER A 209 -10.25 10.47 3.49
N LYS A 210 -10.72 9.22 3.51
CA LYS A 210 -11.91 8.88 2.73
C LYS A 210 -13.13 9.61 3.28
N ILE A 211 -13.96 10.09 2.37
CA ILE A 211 -15.29 10.61 2.69
C ILE A 211 -16.21 9.40 2.78
N GLY A 212 -16.59 8.98 3.97
CA GLY A 212 -17.58 7.95 4.33
C GLY A 212 -17.99 6.90 3.28
N ARG A 213 -18.65 5.83 3.71
CA ARG A 213 -19.38 4.98 2.75
C ARG A 213 -20.64 5.72 2.34
N ALA A 214 -20.92 5.80 1.03
CA ALA A 214 -22.27 6.01 0.58
C ALA A 214 -23.11 4.85 1.14
N HIS A 215 -24.02 5.14 2.05
CA HIS A 215 -25.05 4.20 2.40
C HIS A 215 -25.97 4.12 1.18
N VAL A 216 -25.86 3.02 0.46
CA VAL A 216 -26.82 2.62 -0.57
C VAL A 216 -27.92 1.82 0.10
#